data_8a65db483135df114d636fdb803c98a4
#
_entry.id   8a65db483135df114d636fdb803c98a4
#
_cell.length_a   1.000
_cell.length_b   1.000
_cell.length_c   1.000
_cell.angle_alpha   90.00
_cell.angle_beta   90.00
_cell.angle_gamma   90.00
#
_symmetry.space_group_name_H-M   'P 1'
#
loop_
_entity.id
_entity.type
_entity.pdbx_description
1 polymer ?
#
loop_
_entity_poly.entity_id
_entity_poly.type
_entity_poly.pdbx_seq_one_letter_code
_entity_poly.pdbx_strand_id
1 'polypeptide(L)'
;MKREPQDKKLFHRWGELAFALGTFFIALGVSLMEKGGLGMSMVTSQSYIISLAVPFFTFGMADYLLQGVLLIGYYIIVRRFDWKNILSFFSAFIFGVVLDGIMWVMRDLQAATLVQRILFFAMGMLINSLGVALFFQTYLPLQVYELFVTGIVERFGWKLHRVKTCFDMCCCLSSVILSLVFFGRLRAIGVGTVVCALFSGTLIGLYTKVMHRYIDFSPAFPKLYAFFRKDAGKQA
;
A
#
# COMPACT_ATOMS: atom_id res chain seq x y z
N MET A 1 29.41 21.13 -19.11
CA MET A 1 28.26 20.79 -18.29
C MET A 1 27.04 21.50 -18.87
N LYS A 2 26.29 20.82 -19.78
CA LYS A 2 25.08 21.38 -20.39
C LYS A 2 23.97 21.30 -19.34
N ARG A 3 23.41 22.43 -18.92
CA ARG A 3 22.16 22.50 -18.15
C ARG A 3 21.07 21.97 -19.07
N GLU A 4 20.47 20.81 -18.70
CA GLU A 4 19.21 20.38 -19.30
C GLU A 4 18.17 21.47 -19.11
N PRO A 5 17.30 21.72 -20.10
CA PRO A 5 16.25 22.70 -19.97
C PRO A 5 15.33 22.27 -18.82
N GLN A 6 15.08 23.15 -17.86
CA GLN A 6 14.03 23.00 -16.86
C GLN A 6 12.71 22.96 -17.62
N ASP A 7 12.30 21.74 -17.99
CA ASP A 7 10.93 21.49 -18.43
C ASP A 7 9.99 22.06 -17.37
N LYS A 8 9.10 22.94 -17.78
CA LYS A 8 8.09 23.59 -16.94
C LYS A 8 7.28 22.49 -16.25
N LYS A 9 7.65 22.16 -15.01
CA LYS A 9 6.83 21.28 -14.18
C LYS A 9 5.50 21.97 -13.93
N LEU A 10 4.42 21.33 -14.34
CA LEU A 10 3.08 21.94 -14.42
C LEU A 10 2.44 22.21 -13.05
N PHE A 11 2.89 21.51 -11.99
CA PHE A 11 2.29 21.60 -10.67
C PHE A 11 3.34 21.68 -9.58
N HIS A 12 3.23 22.70 -8.72
CA HIS A 12 4.08 22.94 -7.55
C HIS A 12 3.23 22.79 -6.27
N ARG A 13 3.72 22.08 -5.24
CA ARG A 13 3.11 21.98 -3.90
C ARG A 13 1.92 21.01 -3.75
N TRP A 14 2.13 19.69 -3.91
CA TRP A 14 1.04 18.72 -3.82
C TRP A 14 1.37 17.47 -3.00
N GLY A 15 2.37 17.52 -2.08
CA GLY A 15 2.78 16.36 -1.27
C GLY A 15 1.65 15.79 -0.40
N GLU A 16 0.87 16.65 0.25
CA GLU A 16 -0.26 16.26 1.10
C GLU A 16 -1.45 15.76 0.27
N LEU A 17 -1.70 16.39 -0.87
CA LEU A 17 -2.73 15.92 -1.80
C LEU A 17 -2.35 14.57 -2.40
N ALA A 18 -1.06 14.34 -2.69
CA ALA A 18 -0.56 13.05 -3.14
C ALA A 18 -0.82 11.95 -2.09
N PHE A 19 -0.71 12.26 -0.80
CA PHE A 19 -1.07 11.33 0.27
C PHE A 19 -2.57 11.02 0.26
N ALA A 20 -3.43 12.04 0.22
CA ALA A 20 -4.87 11.86 0.25
C ALA A 20 -5.39 11.11 -0.99
N LEU A 21 -4.96 11.53 -2.19
CA LEU A 21 -5.32 10.87 -3.44
C LEU A 21 -4.71 9.46 -3.53
N GLY A 22 -3.47 9.29 -3.07
CA GLY A 22 -2.81 8.00 -3.01
C GLY A 22 -3.59 7.02 -2.15
N THR A 23 -3.93 7.42 -0.91
CA THR A 23 -4.76 6.62 0.00
C THR A 23 -6.10 6.25 -0.61
N PHE A 24 -6.79 7.22 -1.21
CA PHE A 24 -8.08 6.99 -1.88
C PHE A 24 -7.96 6.01 -3.05
N PHE A 25 -6.97 6.19 -3.94
CA PHE A 25 -6.79 5.32 -5.08
C PHE A 25 -6.32 3.91 -4.70
N ILE A 26 -5.49 3.77 -3.65
CA ILE A 26 -5.14 2.44 -3.13
C ILE A 26 -6.41 1.73 -2.64
N ALA A 27 -7.21 2.39 -1.80
CA ALA A 27 -8.44 1.82 -1.25
C ALA A 27 -9.46 1.48 -2.34
N LEU A 28 -9.66 2.37 -3.33
CA LEU A 28 -10.53 2.13 -4.47
C LEU A 28 -10.04 0.96 -5.33
N GLY A 29 -8.75 0.91 -5.61
CA GLY A 29 -8.14 -0.17 -6.39
C GLY A 29 -8.27 -1.53 -5.70
N VAL A 30 -8.03 -1.58 -4.39
CA VAL A 30 -8.21 -2.80 -3.56
C VAL A 30 -9.66 -3.25 -3.57
N SER A 31 -10.62 -2.31 -3.40
CA SER A 31 -12.04 -2.62 -3.42
C SER A 31 -12.50 -3.16 -4.79
N LEU A 32 -12.02 -2.60 -5.88
CA LEU A 32 -12.31 -3.10 -7.23
C LEU A 32 -11.74 -4.50 -7.47
N MET A 33 -10.49 -4.77 -7.00
CA MET A 33 -9.92 -6.12 -7.12
C MET A 33 -10.72 -7.13 -6.30
N GLU A 34 -11.23 -6.75 -5.12
CA GLU A 34 -12.12 -7.58 -4.32
C GLU A 34 -13.39 -7.93 -5.09
N LYS A 35 -14.09 -6.94 -5.68
CA LYS A 35 -15.29 -7.14 -6.49
C LYS A 35 -15.04 -8.00 -7.74
N GLY A 36 -13.84 -7.94 -8.29
CA GLY A 36 -13.40 -8.83 -9.37
C GLY A 36 -13.30 -10.29 -8.94
N GLY A 37 -12.96 -10.57 -7.67
CA GLY A 37 -12.91 -11.92 -7.10
C GLY A 37 -11.90 -12.86 -7.77
N LEU A 38 -10.86 -12.31 -8.45
CA LEU A 38 -9.79 -13.09 -9.09
C LEU A 38 -8.54 -13.24 -8.20
N GLY A 39 -8.57 -12.62 -7.05
CA GLY A 39 -7.46 -12.51 -6.11
C GLY A 39 -7.09 -11.05 -5.83
N MET A 40 -6.28 -10.84 -4.81
CA MET A 40 -5.87 -9.52 -4.33
C MET A 40 -4.35 -9.44 -4.24
N SER A 41 -3.81 -8.30 -3.80
CA SER A 41 -2.37 -8.21 -3.52
C SER A 41 -2.00 -9.13 -2.35
N MET A 42 -0.74 -9.62 -2.33
CA MET A 42 -0.27 -10.55 -1.31
C MET A 42 -0.42 -10.00 0.11
N VAL A 43 -0.25 -8.69 0.27
CA VAL A 43 -0.32 -8.02 1.58
C VAL A 43 -1.76 -7.88 2.05
N THR A 44 -2.67 -7.39 1.19
CA THR A 44 -4.07 -7.11 1.57
C THR A 44 -4.94 -8.37 1.66
N SER A 45 -4.51 -9.48 1.05
CA SER A 45 -5.26 -10.74 1.11
C SER A 45 -5.42 -11.29 2.53
N GLN A 46 -4.43 -11.07 3.42
CA GLN A 46 -4.51 -11.48 4.82
C GLN A 46 -5.65 -10.77 5.56
N SER A 47 -5.67 -9.45 5.46
CA SER A 47 -6.68 -8.61 6.11
C SER A 47 -8.08 -8.96 5.63
N TYR A 48 -8.23 -9.21 4.33
CA TYR A 48 -9.50 -9.63 3.75
C TYR A 48 -9.95 -11.02 4.23
N ILE A 49 -9.05 -12.00 4.30
CA ILE A 49 -9.35 -13.34 4.84
C ILE A 49 -9.80 -13.24 6.30
N ILE A 50 -9.13 -12.43 7.12
CA ILE A 50 -9.50 -12.20 8.52
C ILE A 50 -10.89 -11.58 8.63
N SER A 51 -11.22 -10.58 7.80
CA SER A 51 -12.54 -9.95 7.79
C SER A 51 -13.66 -10.89 7.37
N LEU A 52 -13.38 -11.86 6.49
CA LEU A 52 -14.32 -12.90 6.11
C LEU A 52 -14.49 -13.98 7.19
N ALA A 53 -13.44 -14.26 7.97
CA ALA A 53 -13.45 -15.29 9.01
C ALA A 53 -14.08 -14.79 10.30
N VAL A 54 -13.96 -13.51 10.62
CA VAL A 54 -14.43 -12.91 11.87
C VAL A 54 -15.47 -11.81 11.53
N PRO A 55 -16.77 -12.07 11.68
CA PRO A 55 -17.84 -11.15 11.26
C PRO A 55 -17.81 -9.77 11.94
N PHE A 56 -17.13 -9.66 13.07
CA PHE A 56 -16.96 -8.39 13.79
C PHE A 56 -15.97 -7.44 13.09
N PHE A 57 -15.03 -7.98 12.32
CA PHE A 57 -14.02 -7.16 11.66
C PHE A 57 -14.45 -6.76 10.25
N THR A 58 -14.46 -5.48 9.97
CA THR A 58 -14.50 -4.97 8.61
C THR A 58 -13.15 -5.19 7.93
N PHE A 59 -13.09 -5.03 6.60
CA PHE A 59 -11.84 -5.21 5.88
C PHE A 59 -10.78 -4.19 6.34
N GLY A 60 -11.16 -2.93 6.47
CA GLY A 60 -10.27 -1.88 6.95
C GLY A 60 -9.84 -2.09 8.40
N MET A 61 -10.77 -2.54 9.29
CA MET A 61 -10.42 -2.89 10.67
C MET A 61 -9.38 -4.00 10.73
N ALA A 62 -9.57 -5.08 9.98
CA ALA A 62 -8.62 -6.18 9.92
C ALA A 62 -7.24 -5.70 9.39
N ASP A 63 -7.25 -4.76 8.43
CA ASP A 63 -6.02 -4.23 7.84
C ASP A 63 -5.21 -3.39 8.84
N TYR A 64 -5.80 -2.38 9.47
CA TYR A 64 -5.03 -1.55 10.41
C TYR A 64 -4.64 -2.32 11.69
N LEU A 65 -5.43 -3.31 12.13
CA LEU A 65 -5.05 -4.17 13.24
C LEU A 65 -3.85 -5.05 12.90
N LEU A 66 -3.83 -5.65 11.70
CA LEU A 66 -2.70 -6.41 11.22
C LEU A 66 -1.44 -5.53 11.10
N GLN A 67 -1.59 -4.31 10.61
CA GLN A 67 -0.51 -3.33 10.57
C GLN A 67 -0.04 -2.93 11.98
N GLY A 68 -0.93 -2.88 12.97
CA GLY A 68 -0.59 -2.69 14.38
C GLY A 68 0.30 -3.82 14.92
N VAL A 69 -0.04 -5.06 14.62
CA VAL A 69 0.79 -6.24 14.97
C VAL A 69 2.16 -6.15 14.27
N LEU A 70 2.21 -5.76 13.01
CA LEU A 70 3.46 -5.57 12.28
C LEU A 70 4.31 -4.44 12.86
N LEU A 71 3.71 -3.37 13.36
CA LEU A 71 4.43 -2.28 14.03
C LEU A 71 5.09 -2.75 15.33
N ILE A 72 4.40 -3.60 16.10
CA ILE A 72 4.99 -4.24 17.27
C ILE A 72 6.18 -5.12 16.86
N GLY A 73 6.00 -5.95 15.83
CA GLY A 73 7.07 -6.76 15.24
C GLY A 73 8.27 -5.92 14.76
N TYR A 74 7.99 -4.78 14.14
CA TYR A 74 9.01 -3.81 13.74
C TYR A 74 9.87 -3.36 14.93
N TYR A 75 9.26 -2.93 16.03
CA TYR A 75 10.01 -2.49 17.21
C TYR A 75 10.82 -3.62 17.86
N ILE A 76 10.31 -4.84 17.85
CA ILE A 76 11.04 -6.01 18.38
C ILE A 76 12.30 -6.29 17.54
N ILE A 77 12.18 -6.22 16.19
CA ILE A 77 13.26 -6.56 15.26
C ILE A 77 14.28 -5.42 15.17
N VAL A 78 13.80 -4.20 14.94
CA VAL A 78 14.68 -3.04 14.70
C VAL A 78 15.31 -2.55 16.01
N ARG A 79 14.65 -2.76 17.15
CA ARG A 79 15.11 -2.36 18.50
C ARG A 79 15.44 -0.86 18.62
N ARG A 80 14.81 -0.03 17.80
CA ARG A 80 14.88 1.42 17.86
C ARG A 80 13.47 1.96 17.94
N PHE A 81 13.17 2.66 19.04
CA PHE A 81 11.87 3.29 19.21
C PHE A 81 11.93 4.70 18.67
N ASP A 82 11.13 4.98 17.66
CA ASP A 82 10.91 6.32 17.13
C ASP A 82 9.41 6.62 17.14
N TRP A 83 9.01 7.67 17.83
CA TRP A 83 7.62 8.12 17.91
C TRP A 83 7.01 8.42 16.53
N LYS A 84 7.85 8.78 15.55
CA LYS A 84 7.39 9.06 14.19
C LYS A 84 6.86 7.83 13.47
N ASN A 85 7.35 6.65 13.81
CA ASN A 85 6.87 5.39 13.25
C ASN A 85 5.43 5.07 13.70
N ILE A 86 4.98 5.64 14.83
CA ILE A 86 3.58 5.54 15.26
C ILE A 86 2.65 6.29 14.28
N LEU A 87 3.15 7.33 13.61
CA LEU A 87 2.38 8.04 12.59
C LEU A 87 2.12 7.17 11.34
N SER A 88 2.96 6.16 11.08
CA SER A 88 2.69 5.14 10.05
C SER A 88 1.45 4.30 10.39
N PHE A 89 1.23 4.02 11.67
CA PHE A 89 0.00 3.37 12.12
C PHE A 89 -1.23 4.28 11.92
N PHE A 90 -1.08 5.58 12.16
CA PHE A 90 -2.15 6.53 11.87
C PHE A 90 -2.49 6.59 10.38
N SER A 91 -1.48 6.52 9.49
CA SER A 91 -1.69 6.39 8.04
C SER A 91 -2.44 5.10 7.69
N ALA A 92 -2.12 3.98 8.35
CA ALA A 92 -2.82 2.71 8.19
C ALA A 92 -4.29 2.79 8.66
N PHE A 93 -4.54 3.47 9.78
CA PHE A 93 -5.89 3.70 10.28
C PHE A 93 -6.73 4.53 9.31
N ILE A 94 -6.20 5.65 8.79
CA ILE A 94 -6.87 6.46 7.77
C ILE A 94 -7.20 5.60 6.55
N PHE A 95 -6.24 4.82 6.06
CA PHE A 95 -6.45 3.93 4.92
C PHE A 95 -7.58 2.92 5.20
N GLY A 96 -7.60 2.28 6.36
CA GLY A 96 -8.64 1.34 6.75
C GLY A 96 -10.04 1.96 6.76
N VAL A 97 -10.18 3.18 7.32
CA VAL A 97 -11.46 3.91 7.32
C VAL A 97 -11.92 4.26 5.90
N VAL A 98 -11.00 4.73 5.05
CA VAL A 98 -11.30 5.03 3.64
C VAL A 98 -11.69 3.75 2.88
N LEU A 99 -10.98 2.66 3.11
CA LEU A 99 -11.28 1.35 2.51
C LEU A 99 -12.68 0.87 2.88
N ASP A 100 -13.04 0.91 4.17
CA ASP A 100 -14.36 0.51 4.63
C ASP A 100 -15.47 1.41 4.05
N GLY A 101 -15.23 2.72 3.95
CA GLY A 101 -16.15 3.65 3.31
C GLY A 101 -16.40 3.31 1.83
N ILE A 102 -15.34 3.02 1.08
CA ILE A 102 -15.46 2.64 -0.34
C ILE A 102 -16.15 1.26 -0.47
N MET A 103 -15.80 0.30 0.36
CA MET A 103 -16.44 -1.02 0.40
C MET A 103 -17.95 -0.91 0.70
N TRP A 104 -18.33 -0.02 1.60
CA TRP A 104 -19.74 0.25 1.90
C TRP A 104 -20.47 0.87 0.71
N VAL A 105 -19.89 1.84 0.02
CA VAL A 105 -20.46 2.43 -1.22
C VAL A 105 -20.58 1.38 -2.32
N MET A 106 -19.61 0.50 -2.45
CA MET A 106 -19.55 -0.52 -3.50
C MET A 106 -20.23 -1.85 -3.09
N ARG A 107 -20.94 -1.91 -1.97
CA ARG A 107 -21.50 -3.16 -1.44
C ARG A 107 -22.41 -3.88 -2.43
N ASP A 108 -23.20 -3.13 -3.20
CA ASP A 108 -24.17 -3.66 -4.19
C ASP A 108 -23.54 -3.99 -5.54
N LEU A 109 -22.27 -3.60 -5.73
CA LEU A 109 -21.54 -3.86 -6.97
C LEU A 109 -21.02 -5.30 -6.98
N GLN A 110 -21.48 -6.08 -7.97
CA GLN A 110 -21.09 -7.48 -8.15
C GLN A 110 -20.71 -7.73 -9.62
N ALA A 111 -19.63 -8.46 -9.84
CA ALA A 111 -19.26 -8.90 -11.19
C ALA A 111 -20.01 -10.19 -11.51
N ALA A 112 -21.03 -10.09 -12.38
CA ALA A 112 -21.86 -11.22 -12.81
C ALA A 112 -21.16 -12.11 -13.84
N THR A 113 -20.36 -11.52 -14.74
CA THR A 113 -19.68 -12.23 -15.84
C THR A 113 -18.17 -12.28 -15.64
N LEU A 114 -17.51 -13.28 -16.24
CA LEU A 114 -16.04 -13.38 -16.20
C LEU A 114 -15.36 -12.12 -16.78
N VAL A 115 -15.94 -11.53 -17.82
CA VAL A 115 -15.42 -10.30 -18.43
C VAL A 115 -15.47 -9.15 -17.43
N GLN A 116 -16.57 -8.97 -16.71
CA GLN A 116 -16.68 -7.95 -15.65
C GLN A 116 -15.66 -8.18 -14.52
N ARG A 117 -15.44 -9.44 -14.12
CA ARG A 117 -14.44 -9.80 -13.11
C ARG A 117 -13.04 -9.41 -13.55
N ILE A 118 -12.68 -9.70 -14.80
CA ILE A 118 -11.38 -9.33 -15.37
C ILE A 118 -11.25 -7.80 -15.45
N LEU A 119 -12.28 -7.11 -15.90
CA LEU A 119 -12.28 -5.64 -16.00
C LEU A 119 -12.12 -4.99 -14.62
N PHE A 120 -12.90 -5.42 -13.61
CA PHE A 120 -12.78 -4.89 -12.24
C PHE A 120 -11.39 -5.14 -11.66
N PHE A 121 -10.85 -6.34 -11.85
CA PHE A 121 -9.51 -6.67 -11.41
C PHE A 121 -8.44 -5.81 -12.11
N ALA A 122 -8.50 -5.69 -13.45
CA ALA A 122 -7.53 -4.93 -14.21
C ALA A 122 -7.58 -3.43 -13.86
N MET A 123 -8.78 -2.84 -13.80
CA MET A 123 -8.97 -1.45 -13.36
C MET A 123 -8.49 -1.26 -11.92
N GLY A 124 -8.84 -2.18 -11.03
CA GLY A 124 -8.39 -2.15 -9.64
C GLY A 124 -6.87 -2.17 -9.52
N MET A 125 -6.19 -3.03 -10.26
CA MET A 125 -4.72 -3.12 -10.28
C MET A 125 -4.07 -1.85 -10.81
N LEU A 126 -4.61 -1.25 -11.89
CA LEU A 126 -4.10 0.00 -12.45
C LEU A 126 -4.27 1.17 -11.48
N ILE A 127 -5.46 1.32 -10.90
CA ILE A 127 -5.78 2.38 -9.94
C ILE A 127 -4.97 2.22 -8.65
N ASN A 128 -4.85 0.99 -8.14
CA ASN A 128 -4.02 0.70 -6.97
C ASN A 128 -2.56 1.06 -7.22
N SER A 129 -2.00 0.67 -8.36
CA SER A 129 -0.61 0.97 -8.72
C SER A 129 -0.37 2.48 -8.87
N LEU A 130 -1.34 3.22 -9.40
CA LEU A 130 -1.33 4.69 -9.46
C LEU A 130 -1.34 5.29 -8.06
N GLY A 131 -2.21 4.79 -7.18
CA GLY A 131 -2.30 5.22 -5.79
C GLY A 131 -1.00 5.00 -5.03
N VAL A 132 -0.39 3.83 -5.17
CA VAL A 132 0.91 3.52 -4.55
C VAL A 132 2.02 4.43 -5.09
N ALA A 133 2.04 4.71 -6.40
CA ALA A 133 3.00 5.63 -6.98
C ALA A 133 2.85 7.06 -6.44
N LEU A 134 1.62 7.55 -6.25
CA LEU A 134 1.33 8.84 -5.60
C LEU A 134 1.77 8.83 -4.12
N PHE A 135 1.49 7.75 -3.41
CA PHE A 135 1.83 7.59 -2.01
C PHE A 135 3.35 7.65 -1.78
N PHE A 136 4.16 7.12 -2.70
CA PHE A 136 5.62 7.25 -2.64
C PHE A 136 6.14 8.66 -2.97
N GLN A 137 5.32 9.56 -3.51
CA GLN A 137 5.70 10.96 -3.75
C GLN A 137 5.47 11.87 -2.54
N THR A 138 4.81 11.38 -1.51
CA THR A 138 4.57 12.15 -0.28
C THR A 138 5.77 12.07 0.67
N TYR A 139 5.93 13.11 1.49
CA TYR A 139 6.87 13.11 2.61
C TYR A 139 6.21 12.65 3.93
N LEU A 140 4.91 12.36 3.90
CA LEU A 140 4.18 11.85 5.05
C LEU A 140 4.54 10.38 5.33
N PRO A 141 4.33 9.90 6.56
CA PRO A 141 4.70 8.54 6.92
C PRO A 141 3.95 7.52 6.05
N LEU A 142 4.71 6.62 5.47
CA LEU A 142 4.19 5.49 4.71
C LEU A 142 3.43 4.53 5.65
N GLN A 143 2.67 3.60 5.08
CA GLN A 143 2.02 2.56 5.85
C GLN A 143 3.04 1.64 6.54
N VAL A 144 2.60 0.93 7.57
CA VAL A 144 3.47 0.08 8.38
C VAL A 144 4.11 -1.05 7.57
N TYR A 145 3.48 -1.50 6.50
CA TYR A 145 4.05 -2.51 5.60
C TYR A 145 5.39 -2.05 5.00
N GLU A 146 5.43 -0.83 4.46
CA GLU A 146 6.64 -0.23 3.88
C GLU A 146 7.67 0.09 4.96
N LEU A 147 7.21 0.61 6.11
CA LEU A 147 8.07 0.89 7.26
C LEU A 147 8.77 -0.39 7.74
N PHE A 148 8.06 -1.52 7.81
CA PHE A 148 8.61 -2.81 8.22
C PHE A 148 9.71 -3.27 7.28
N VAL A 149 9.48 -3.20 5.98
CA VAL A 149 10.44 -3.60 4.96
C VAL A 149 11.68 -2.69 4.97
N THR A 150 11.49 -1.37 5.01
CA THR A 150 12.61 -0.41 5.04
C THR A 150 13.42 -0.53 6.34
N GLY A 151 12.78 -0.72 7.48
CA GLY A 151 13.46 -0.91 8.75
C GLY A 151 14.34 -2.15 8.81
N ILE A 152 13.92 -3.26 8.18
CA ILE A 152 14.77 -4.45 8.03
C ILE A 152 15.97 -4.15 7.13
N VAL A 153 15.76 -3.44 6.02
CA VAL A 153 16.84 -3.02 5.11
C VAL A 153 17.88 -2.19 5.85
N GLU A 154 17.45 -1.18 6.61
CA GLU A 154 18.32 -0.31 7.39
C GLU A 154 19.05 -1.05 8.52
N ARG A 155 18.37 -1.97 9.19
CA ARG A 155 18.95 -2.73 10.33
C ARG A 155 20.00 -3.72 9.90
N PHE A 156 19.77 -4.44 8.80
CA PHE A 156 20.61 -5.57 8.37
C PHE A 156 21.47 -5.28 7.13
N GLY A 157 21.30 -4.12 6.50
CA GLY A 157 22.03 -3.75 5.27
C GLY A 157 21.66 -4.59 4.04
N TRP A 158 20.48 -5.23 4.06
CA TRP A 158 20.06 -6.09 2.94
C TRP A 158 19.50 -5.27 1.78
N LYS A 159 19.50 -5.86 0.58
CA LYS A 159 18.93 -5.19 -0.60
C LYS A 159 17.41 -5.10 -0.48
N LEU A 160 16.85 -3.90 -0.64
CA LEU A 160 15.41 -3.61 -0.55
C LEU A 160 14.55 -4.60 -1.36
N HIS A 161 14.92 -4.87 -2.60
CA HIS A 161 14.17 -5.81 -3.45
C HIS A 161 14.07 -7.21 -2.82
N ARG A 162 15.16 -7.75 -2.25
CA ARG A 162 15.14 -9.08 -1.62
C ARG A 162 14.26 -9.10 -0.37
N VAL A 163 14.37 -8.08 0.48
CA VAL A 163 13.55 -7.97 1.70
C VAL A 163 12.07 -7.85 1.33
N LYS A 164 11.73 -7.00 0.37
CA LYS A 164 10.36 -6.83 -0.11
C LYS A 164 9.80 -8.13 -0.68
N THR A 165 10.53 -8.82 -1.55
CA THR A 165 10.10 -10.09 -2.11
C THR A 165 9.89 -11.16 -1.03
N CYS A 166 10.81 -11.27 -0.08
CA CYS A 166 10.67 -12.20 1.05
C CYS A 166 9.44 -11.88 1.90
N PHE A 167 9.22 -10.61 2.22
CA PHE A 167 8.06 -10.15 2.96
C PHE A 167 6.75 -10.47 2.23
N ASP A 168 6.66 -10.15 0.93
CA ASP A 168 5.47 -10.43 0.12
C ASP A 168 5.19 -11.93 0.03
N MET A 169 6.24 -12.77 -0.09
CA MET A 169 6.10 -14.23 -0.07
C MET A 169 5.61 -14.75 1.29
N CYS A 170 6.11 -14.21 2.40
CA CYS A 170 5.62 -14.53 3.74
C CYS A 170 4.15 -14.13 3.88
N CYS A 171 3.75 -12.96 3.39
CA CYS A 171 2.36 -12.51 3.36
C CYS A 171 1.48 -13.46 2.53
N CYS A 172 1.94 -13.88 1.36
CA CYS A 172 1.22 -14.83 0.51
C CYS A 172 1.04 -16.19 1.22
N LEU A 173 2.12 -16.72 1.78
CA LEU A 173 2.09 -18.01 2.49
C LEU A 173 1.15 -17.97 3.70
N SER A 174 1.23 -16.93 4.52
CA SER A 174 0.33 -16.77 5.66
C SER A 174 -1.13 -16.60 5.22
N SER A 175 -1.39 -15.91 4.11
CA SER A 175 -2.73 -15.82 3.53
C SER A 175 -3.25 -17.19 3.07
N VAL A 176 -2.41 -18.01 2.45
CA VAL A 176 -2.77 -19.40 2.06
C VAL A 176 -3.12 -20.22 3.30
N ILE A 177 -2.28 -20.19 4.32
CA ILE A 177 -2.51 -20.91 5.57
C ILE A 177 -3.82 -20.46 6.24
N LEU A 178 -4.01 -19.16 6.42
CA LEU A 178 -5.24 -18.60 7.00
C LEU A 178 -6.48 -19.00 6.20
N SER A 179 -6.41 -18.95 4.87
CA SER A 179 -7.54 -19.31 4.01
C SER A 179 -7.90 -20.79 4.13
N LEU A 180 -6.91 -21.68 4.20
CA LEU A 180 -7.13 -23.12 4.39
C LEU A 180 -7.65 -23.43 5.79
N VAL A 181 -7.12 -22.78 6.83
CA VAL A 181 -7.53 -23.00 8.22
C VAL A 181 -8.98 -22.56 8.43
N PHE A 182 -9.37 -21.38 7.94
CA PHE A 182 -10.71 -20.84 8.21
C PHE A 182 -11.78 -21.36 7.24
N PHE A 183 -11.41 -21.68 5.99
CA PHE A 183 -12.41 -21.98 4.95
C PHE A 183 -12.22 -23.33 4.27
N GLY A 184 -11.12 -24.06 4.53
CA GLY A 184 -10.81 -25.33 3.84
C GLY A 184 -10.57 -25.18 2.32
N ARG A 185 -10.55 -23.93 1.81
CA ARG A 185 -10.36 -23.60 0.39
C ARG A 185 -9.68 -22.25 0.23
N LEU A 186 -9.07 -22.01 -0.92
CA LEU A 186 -8.44 -20.73 -1.21
C LEU A 186 -9.51 -19.65 -1.43
N ARG A 187 -9.45 -18.58 -0.63
CA ARG A 187 -10.21 -17.34 -0.78
C ARG A 187 -9.25 -16.15 -0.84
N ALA A 188 -9.62 -15.10 -1.52
CA ALA A 188 -8.81 -13.88 -1.72
C ALA A 188 -7.48 -14.08 -2.47
N ILE A 189 -7.07 -15.32 -2.68
CA ILE A 189 -5.84 -15.69 -3.40
C ILE A 189 -6.25 -16.43 -4.67
N GLY A 190 -5.71 -16.00 -5.79
CA GLY A 190 -6.05 -16.56 -7.09
C GLY A 190 -5.04 -16.15 -8.16
N VAL A 191 -5.43 -16.35 -9.42
CA VAL A 191 -4.62 -15.95 -10.59
C VAL A 191 -4.28 -14.46 -10.52
N GLY A 192 -5.21 -13.62 -10.07
CA GLY A 192 -5.00 -12.19 -9.88
C GLY A 192 -3.88 -11.86 -8.89
N THR A 193 -3.69 -12.65 -7.83
CA THR A 193 -2.59 -12.45 -6.88
C THR A 193 -1.24 -12.65 -7.55
N VAL A 194 -1.12 -13.65 -8.42
CA VAL A 194 0.10 -13.90 -9.20
C VAL A 194 0.35 -12.78 -10.20
N VAL A 195 -0.71 -12.31 -10.88
CA VAL A 195 -0.62 -11.17 -11.80
C VAL A 195 -0.18 -9.90 -11.05
N CYS A 196 -0.75 -9.62 -9.89
CA CYS A 196 -0.31 -8.50 -9.04
C CYS A 196 1.17 -8.61 -8.68
N ALA A 197 1.62 -9.79 -8.25
CA ALA A 197 3.02 -10.02 -7.90
C ALA A 197 4.01 -9.71 -9.03
N LEU A 198 3.63 -10.05 -10.26
CA LEU A 198 4.49 -9.88 -11.43
C LEU A 198 4.46 -8.44 -11.99
N PHE A 199 3.31 -7.80 -12.00
CA PHE A 199 3.09 -6.56 -12.76
C PHE A 199 2.96 -5.30 -11.91
N SER A 200 2.54 -5.37 -10.63
CA SER A 200 2.32 -4.17 -9.81
C SER A 200 3.59 -3.32 -9.68
N GLY A 201 4.74 -3.93 -9.43
CA GLY A 201 6.01 -3.21 -9.31
C GLY A 201 6.39 -2.46 -10.59
N THR A 202 6.17 -3.08 -11.75
CA THR A 202 6.42 -2.46 -13.07
C THR A 202 5.48 -1.28 -13.32
N LEU A 203 4.20 -1.43 -13.01
CA LEU A 203 3.21 -0.37 -13.13
C LEU A 203 3.50 0.82 -12.22
N ILE A 204 3.83 0.55 -10.95
CA ILE A 204 4.22 1.59 -9.98
C ILE A 204 5.45 2.34 -10.51
N GLY A 205 6.47 1.64 -10.98
CA GLY A 205 7.67 2.25 -11.55
C GLY A 205 7.38 3.12 -12.78
N LEU A 206 6.48 2.67 -13.67
CA LEU A 206 6.04 3.43 -14.84
C LEU A 206 5.31 4.72 -14.43
N TYR A 207 4.33 4.63 -13.52
CA TYR A 207 3.61 5.80 -13.02
C TYR A 207 4.55 6.78 -12.32
N THR A 208 5.45 6.30 -11.48
CA THR A 208 6.46 7.13 -10.81
C THR A 208 7.33 7.88 -11.81
N LYS A 209 7.81 7.19 -12.85
CA LYS A 209 8.63 7.82 -13.91
C LYS A 209 7.86 8.91 -14.68
N VAL A 210 6.60 8.65 -15.00
CA VAL A 210 5.73 9.63 -15.67
C VAL A 210 5.48 10.83 -14.76
N MET A 211 5.15 10.59 -13.48
CA MET A 211 4.89 11.66 -12.51
C MET A 211 6.11 12.57 -12.33
N HIS A 212 7.29 12.01 -12.14
CA HIS A 212 8.52 12.80 -11.99
C HIS A 212 8.83 13.70 -13.19
N ARG A 213 8.36 13.33 -14.38
CA ARG A 213 8.54 14.14 -15.58
C ARG A 213 7.66 15.39 -15.60
N TYR A 214 6.43 15.30 -15.05
CA TYR A 214 5.42 16.35 -15.21
C TYR A 214 5.06 17.07 -13.91
N ILE A 215 5.29 16.46 -12.75
CA ILE A 215 4.84 16.96 -11.46
C ILE A 215 6.03 17.12 -10.51
N ASP A 216 6.07 18.24 -9.79
CA ASP A 216 7.00 18.46 -8.69
C ASP A 216 6.26 18.41 -7.36
N PHE A 217 6.49 17.35 -6.60
CA PHE A 217 5.86 17.14 -5.31
C PHE A 217 6.65 17.87 -4.23
N SER A 218 6.38 19.16 -4.06
CA SER A 218 6.94 19.95 -2.97
C SER A 218 5.95 20.06 -1.82
N PRO A 219 6.41 20.17 -0.57
CA PRO A 219 5.55 20.28 0.60
C PRO A 219 4.74 21.58 0.57
N ALA A 220 3.42 21.49 0.78
CA ALA A 220 2.57 22.68 0.95
C ALA A 220 2.73 23.28 2.36
N PHE A 221 3.01 22.41 3.37
CA PHE A 221 3.21 22.84 4.76
C PHE A 221 4.68 22.70 5.18
N PRO A 222 5.51 23.78 5.10
CA PRO A 222 6.94 23.72 5.43
C PRO A 222 7.24 23.28 6.87
N LYS A 223 6.36 23.60 7.83
CA LYS A 223 6.50 23.21 9.24
C LYS A 223 6.35 21.69 9.41
N LEU A 224 5.37 21.10 8.73
CA LEU A 224 5.11 19.66 8.75
C LEU A 224 6.25 18.89 8.07
N TYR A 225 6.72 19.40 6.94
CA TYR A 225 7.89 18.86 6.24
C TYR A 225 9.15 18.90 7.10
N ALA A 226 9.41 20.03 7.78
CA ALA A 226 10.57 20.15 8.67
C ALA A 226 10.51 19.17 9.85
N PHE A 227 9.31 18.88 10.36
CA PHE A 227 9.09 17.89 11.41
C PHE A 227 9.49 16.48 10.96
N PHE A 228 9.08 16.06 9.75
CA PHE A 228 9.40 14.73 9.22
C PHE A 228 10.84 14.60 8.69
N ARG A 229 11.41 15.69 8.13
CA ARG A 229 12.76 15.68 7.54
C ARG A 229 13.90 15.78 8.56
N LYS A 230 13.65 16.34 9.76
CA LYS A 230 14.70 16.66 10.73
C LYS A 230 15.56 15.45 11.15
N ASP A 231 15.11 14.23 10.88
CA ASP A 231 15.82 13.00 11.22
C ASP A 231 16.38 12.24 10.01
N ALA A 232 15.92 12.53 8.80
CA ALA A 232 16.51 11.94 7.59
C ALA A 232 17.98 12.39 7.37
N GLY A 233 18.37 13.54 7.91
CA GLY A 233 19.75 14.05 7.88
C GLY A 233 20.70 13.49 8.94
N LYS A 234 20.22 12.65 9.88
CA LYS A 234 21.06 11.98 10.88
C LYS A 234 21.41 10.54 10.52
N GLN A 235 20.98 10.09 9.35
CA GLN A 235 21.13 8.71 8.85
C GLN A 235 22.03 8.63 7.61
N ALA A 236 22.72 9.71 7.22
CA ALA A 236 23.74 9.73 6.18
C ALA A 236 25.15 9.62 6.80
#